data_779ca0884676d0608d9a1fdefec0341e
#
_entry.id   779ca0884676d0608d9a1fdefec0341e
#
_cell.length_a   1.000
_cell.length_b   1.000
_cell.length_c   1.000
_cell.angle_alpha   90.00
_cell.angle_beta   90.00
_cell.angle_gamma   90.00
#
_symmetry.space_group_name_H-M   'P 1'
#
loop_
_entity.id
_entity.type
_entity.pdbx_description
1 polymer ?
#
loop_
_entity_poly.entity_id
_entity_poly.type
_entity_poly.pdbx_seq_one_letter_code
_entity_poly.pdbx_strand_id
1 'polypeptide(L)'
;MFFQRAQTGYNHWWRYIIVILVVLAGYVIGQTPLYLAIGRAVAENPDLGAGALEEFGRDPDFSMFDISSNMGFTLLLVMFLGAFATFYFIFKPLHQREFRTLVTPSSRVDWSKIFFGFGFWLVLSLILEAVVYGFSPENYSFQFQWNTFIPLLLLSLFLLPVQTSTEEFFFRGYLMQGIGNSSILRKAGLNLKCIPLILTSLMFGFVHSMNPEVTEFGYGVMQIYYVSAGLVLGVMTLMDDSLELALGVHAATNFTGAVFVGYEGAAIRTDSLFLTQELDPVLMTLGFVIISLTFLLVCKYRFNWGSFGKLFSRVEAREEDLV
;
A
#
# COMPACT_ATOMS: atom_id res chain seq x y z
N MET A 1 23.73 0.48 3.35
CA MET A 1 22.77 0.16 2.28
C MET A 1 21.53 -0.51 2.86
N PHE A 2 20.40 -0.43 2.19
CA PHE A 2 19.08 -0.88 2.69
C PHE A 2 19.05 -2.34 3.15
N PHE A 3 19.52 -3.27 2.32
CA PHE A 3 19.56 -4.69 2.69
C PHE A 3 20.51 -5.00 3.87
N GLN A 4 21.60 -4.27 4.02
CA GLN A 4 22.57 -4.49 5.11
C GLN A 4 21.97 -4.24 6.50
N ARG A 5 20.89 -3.44 6.60
CA ARG A 5 20.20 -3.22 7.88
C ARG A 5 19.56 -4.48 8.44
N ALA A 6 19.08 -5.39 7.59
CA ALA A 6 18.61 -6.68 8.06
C ALA A 6 19.74 -7.52 8.69
N GLN A 7 20.97 -7.31 8.25
CA GLN A 7 22.11 -8.08 8.72
C GLN A 7 22.56 -7.69 10.14
N THR A 8 22.11 -6.57 10.70
CA THR A 8 22.48 -6.12 12.06
C THR A 8 21.77 -6.87 13.19
N GLY A 9 20.81 -7.73 12.86
CA GLY A 9 20.03 -8.49 13.84
C GLY A 9 19.88 -9.97 13.47
N TYR A 10 18.94 -10.64 14.11
CA TYR A 10 18.67 -12.05 13.86
C TYR A 10 17.80 -12.25 12.62
N ASN A 11 18.26 -13.06 11.66
CA ASN A 11 17.61 -13.28 10.36
C ASN A 11 17.26 -14.76 10.08
N HIS A 12 17.07 -15.58 11.11
CA HIS A 12 16.59 -16.94 10.91
C HIS A 12 15.18 -16.93 10.28
N TRP A 13 14.96 -17.76 9.26
CA TRP A 13 13.72 -17.80 8.48
C TRP A 13 12.43 -17.97 9.32
N TRP A 14 12.47 -18.76 10.41
CA TRP A 14 11.33 -18.98 11.28
C TRP A 14 10.85 -17.71 12.01
N ARG A 15 11.74 -16.72 12.23
CA ARG A 15 11.38 -15.42 12.84
C ARG A 15 10.48 -14.62 11.90
N TYR A 16 10.75 -14.71 10.59
CA TYR A 16 9.91 -14.10 9.57
C TYR A 16 8.50 -14.71 9.57
N ILE A 17 8.39 -16.03 9.68
CA ILE A 17 7.09 -16.71 9.75
C ILE A 17 6.31 -16.27 10.99
N ILE A 18 6.94 -16.21 12.17
CA ILE A 18 6.26 -15.77 13.40
C ILE A 18 5.76 -14.33 13.26
N VAL A 19 6.57 -13.39 12.74
CA VAL A 19 6.13 -12.01 12.55
C VAL A 19 4.96 -11.95 11.57
N ILE A 20 5.01 -12.67 10.45
CA ILE A 20 3.91 -12.72 9.47
C ILE A 20 2.62 -13.19 10.16
N LEU A 21 2.67 -14.30 10.91
CA LEU A 21 1.50 -14.85 11.61
C LEU A 21 0.94 -13.87 12.66
N VAL A 22 1.81 -13.18 13.41
CA VAL A 22 1.39 -12.21 14.43
C VAL A 22 0.80 -10.96 13.78
N VAL A 23 1.36 -10.48 12.68
CA VAL A 23 0.81 -9.33 11.92
C VAL A 23 -0.56 -9.68 11.33
N LEU A 24 -0.70 -10.88 10.74
CA LEU A 24 -1.99 -11.37 10.25
C LEU A 24 -3.03 -11.52 11.38
N ALA A 25 -2.63 -12.03 12.54
CA ALA A 25 -3.51 -12.09 13.70
C ALA A 25 -3.94 -10.68 14.14
N GLY A 26 -3.01 -9.71 14.18
CA GLY A 26 -3.31 -8.31 14.48
C GLY A 26 -4.28 -7.69 13.49
N TYR A 27 -4.12 -7.99 12.19
CA TYR A 27 -5.02 -7.56 11.13
C TYR A 27 -6.44 -8.13 11.34
N VAL A 28 -6.55 -9.45 11.59
CA VAL A 28 -7.84 -10.11 11.83
C VAL A 28 -8.52 -9.58 13.11
N ILE A 29 -7.77 -9.42 14.20
CA ILE A 29 -8.31 -8.83 15.44
C ILE A 29 -8.75 -7.38 15.19
N GLY A 30 -7.98 -6.62 14.40
CA GLY A 30 -8.33 -5.25 14.03
C GLY A 30 -9.61 -5.12 13.20
N GLN A 31 -10.09 -6.19 12.56
CA GLN A 31 -11.38 -6.25 11.86
C GLN A 31 -12.58 -6.38 12.80
N THR A 32 -12.38 -6.71 14.10
CA THR A 32 -13.46 -6.93 15.05
C THR A 32 -14.49 -5.79 15.09
N PRO A 33 -14.10 -4.48 15.12
CA PRO A 33 -15.08 -3.41 15.10
C PRO A 33 -15.97 -3.40 13.85
N LEU A 34 -15.39 -3.71 12.67
CA LEU A 34 -16.13 -3.82 11.41
C LEU A 34 -17.17 -4.94 11.47
N TYR A 35 -16.75 -6.16 11.86
CA TYR A 35 -17.67 -7.29 11.98
C TYR A 35 -18.77 -7.07 13.03
N LEU A 36 -18.46 -6.41 14.14
CA LEU A 36 -19.46 -6.06 15.15
C LEU A 36 -20.47 -5.05 14.63
N ALA A 37 -20.03 -4.03 13.87
CA ALA A 37 -20.92 -3.03 13.30
C ALA A 37 -21.88 -3.65 12.27
N ILE A 38 -21.36 -4.43 11.30
CA ILE A 38 -22.16 -5.13 10.29
C ILE A 38 -23.08 -6.17 10.96
N GLY A 39 -22.56 -6.98 11.90
CA GLY A 39 -23.33 -8.01 12.59
C GLY A 39 -24.50 -7.40 13.40
N ARG A 40 -24.29 -6.21 14.00
CA ARG A 40 -25.36 -5.47 14.67
C ARG A 40 -26.42 -5.01 13.68
N ALA A 41 -26.01 -4.39 12.55
CA ALA A 41 -26.95 -3.93 11.53
C ALA A 41 -27.82 -5.09 10.98
N VAL A 42 -27.21 -6.25 10.70
CA VAL A 42 -27.94 -7.45 10.25
C VAL A 42 -28.87 -7.98 11.34
N ALA A 43 -28.48 -7.93 12.63
CA ALA A 43 -29.35 -8.38 13.73
C ALA A 43 -30.54 -7.44 13.98
N GLU A 44 -30.36 -6.15 13.76
CA GLU A 44 -31.43 -5.12 13.87
C GLU A 44 -32.36 -5.10 12.65
N ASN A 45 -31.89 -5.53 11.46
CA ASN A 45 -32.67 -5.62 10.22
C ASN A 45 -32.59 -7.03 9.62
N PRO A 46 -33.52 -7.95 9.96
CA PRO A 46 -33.53 -9.33 9.42
C PRO A 46 -33.71 -9.42 7.90
N ASP A 47 -34.16 -8.37 7.23
CA ASP A 47 -34.27 -8.34 5.76
C ASP A 47 -32.89 -8.21 5.08
N LEU A 48 -31.87 -7.81 5.82
CA LEU A 48 -30.47 -7.86 5.37
C LEU A 48 -29.96 -9.32 5.43
N GLY A 49 -30.38 -10.13 4.45
CA GLY A 49 -29.97 -11.52 4.34
C GLY A 49 -28.56 -11.74 3.79
N ALA A 50 -28.21 -12.99 3.48
CA ALA A 50 -26.91 -13.37 2.91
C ALA A 50 -26.59 -12.61 1.60
N GLY A 51 -27.59 -12.20 0.82
CA GLY A 51 -27.44 -11.41 -0.39
C GLY A 51 -26.81 -10.04 -0.15
N ALA A 52 -27.15 -9.35 0.94
CA ALA A 52 -26.55 -8.05 1.28
C ALA A 52 -25.06 -8.17 1.59
N LEU A 53 -24.62 -9.24 2.24
CA LEU A 53 -23.20 -9.50 2.51
C LEU A 53 -22.43 -9.84 1.23
N GLU A 54 -23.05 -10.55 0.30
CA GLU A 54 -22.44 -10.85 -1.00
C GLU A 54 -22.31 -9.58 -1.86
N GLU A 55 -23.35 -8.74 -1.87
CA GLU A 55 -23.33 -7.44 -2.56
C GLU A 55 -22.26 -6.51 -1.96
N PHE A 56 -22.21 -6.40 -0.61
CA PHE A 56 -21.16 -5.64 0.07
C PHE A 56 -19.74 -6.15 -0.25
N GLY A 57 -19.57 -7.45 -0.47
CA GLY A 57 -18.29 -8.02 -0.89
C GLY A 57 -17.85 -7.60 -2.29
N ARG A 58 -18.81 -7.22 -3.17
CA ARG A 58 -18.54 -6.72 -4.52
C ARG A 58 -18.38 -5.21 -4.58
N ASP A 59 -19.22 -4.49 -3.86
CA ASP A 59 -19.20 -3.05 -3.72
C ASP A 59 -19.40 -2.69 -2.23
N PRO A 60 -18.35 -2.28 -1.51
CA PRO A 60 -18.42 -2.05 -0.07
C PRO A 60 -19.14 -0.75 0.29
N ASP A 61 -20.43 -0.67 -0.08
CA ASP A 61 -21.33 0.41 0.31
C ASP A 61 -21.89 0.20 1.72
N PHE A 62 -21.37 0.93 2.65
CA PHE A 62 -21.79 0.87 4.05
C PHE A 62 -23.21 1.38 4.31
N SER A 63 -23.79 2.14 3.38
CA SER A 63 -25.17 2.64 3.51
C SER A 63 -26.20 1.50 3.57
N MET A 64 -25.88 0.33 2.99
CA MET A 64 -26.68 -0.90 3.09
C MET A 64 -26.93 -1.33 4.53
N PHE A 65 -26.02 -0.99 5.44
CA PHE A 65 -26.07 -1.33 6.88
C PHE A 65 -26.43 -0.12 7.76
N ASP A 66 -26.92 0.97 7.18
CA ASP A 66 -27.18 2.24 7.88
C ASP A 66 -25.92 2.80 8.59
N ILE A 67 -24.75 2.50 8.01
CA ILE A 67 -23.45 3.00 8.46
C ILE A 67 -23.01 4.11 7.51
N SER A 68 -22.67 5.30 8.06
CA SER A 68 -22.18 6.40 7.22
C SER A 68 -20.85 6.04 6.54
N SER A 69 -20.62 6.58 5.34
CA SER A 69 -19.41 6.36 4.52
C SER A 69 -18.13 6.63 5.33
N ASN A 70 -18.06 7.73 6.08
CA ASN A 70 -16.90 8.06 6.93
C ASN A 70 -16.68 7.06 8.09
N MET A 71 -17.75 6.52 8.66
CA MET A 71 -17.65 5.47 9.69
C MET A 71 -17.16 4.18 9.05
N GLY A 72 -17.72 3.76 7.90
CA GLY A 72 -17.30 2.60 7.16
C GLY A 72 -15.81 2.68 6.77
N PHE A 73 -15.40 3.82 6.23
CA PHE A 73 -13.99 4.11 5.93
C PHE A 73 -13.08 3.97 7.16
N THR A 74 -13.52 4.51 8.31
CA THR A 74 -12.79 4.37 9.57
C THR A 74 -12.66 2.90 9.99
N LEU A 75 -13.75 2.13 9.93
CA LEU A 75 -13.79 0.72 10.29
C LEU A 75 -12.87 -0.12 9.41
N LEU A 76 -12.81 0.17 8.10
CA LEU A 76 -11.87 -0.48 7.18
C LEU A 76 -10.41 -0.17 7.52
N LEU A 77 -10.10 1.05 7.93
CA LEU A 77 -8.70 1.43 8.19
C LEU A 77 -8.20 1.02 9.59
N VAL A 78 -9.09 0.88 10.57
CA VAL A 78 -8.72 0.48 11.95
C VAL A 78 -8.07 -0.91 12.00
N MET A 79 -8.38 -1.82 11.05
CA MET A 79 -7.71 -3.12 10.99
C MET A 79 -6.19 -3.00 10.78
N PHE A 80 -5.74 -1.97 10.06
CA PHE A 80 -4.32 -1.71 9.87
C PHE A 80 -3.62 -1.17 11.12
N LEU A 81 -4.35 -0.51 12.04
CA LEU A 81 -3.81 -0.18 13.36
C LEU A 81 -3.47 -1.43 14.16
N GLY A 82 -4.32 -2.47 14.11
CA GLY A 82 -4.05 -3.78 14.73
C GLY A 82 -2.83 -4.46 14.13
N ALA A 83 -2.74 -4.50 12.81
CA ALA A 83 -1.58 -5.04 12.09
C ALA A 83 -0.30 -4.27 12.41
N PHE A 84 -0.34 -2.93 12.37
CA PHE A 84 0.81 -2.09 12.68
C PHE A 84 1.27 -2.26 14.13
N ALA A 85 0.36 -2.24 15.09
CA ALA A 85 0.68 -2.39 16.51
C ALA A 85 1.38 -3.72 16.78
N THR A 86 0.79 -4.83 16.31
CA THR A 86 1.40 -6.16 16.48
C THR A 86 2.74 -6.26 15.79
N PHE A 87 2.90 -5.69 14.57
CA PHE A 87 4.17 -5.65 13.86
C PHE A 87 5.23 -4.86 14.65
N TYR A 88 4.89 -3.68 15.11
CA TYR A 88 5.80 -2.81 15.85
C TYR A 88 6.31 -3.48 17.12
N PHE A 89 5.41 -4.06 17.92
CA PHE A 89 5.78 -4.66 19.20
C PHE A 89 6.53 -5.99 19.06
N ILE A 90 6.22 -6.83 18.03
CA ILE A 90 6.87 -8.13 17.85
C ILE A 90 8.23 -8.04 17.16
N PHE A 91 8.46 -7.00 16.34
CA PHE A 91 9.64 -6.90 15.49
C PHE A 91 10.95 -6.85 16.29
N LYS A 92 11.08 -5.90 17.24
CA LYS A 92 12.31 -5.72 18.01
C LYS A 92 12.65 -6.93 18.88
N PRO A 93 11.73 -7.55 19.62
CA PRO A 93 12.01 -8.78 20.40
C PRO A 93 12.52 -9.93 19.51
N LEU A 94 11.95 -10.13 18.33
CA LEU A 94 12.34 -11.24 17.46
C LEU A 94 13.64 -10.98 16.69
N HIS A 95 13.81 -9.78 16.14
CA HIS A 95 14.94 -9.48 15.27
C HIS A 95 16.11 -8.77 15.96
N GLN A 96 15.96 -8.32 17.22
CA GLN A 96 16.98 -7.59 18.00
C GLN A 96 17.52 -6.37 17.24
N ARG A 97 16.64 -5.65 16.53
CA ARG A 97 16.96 -4.42 15.81
C ARG A 97 15.82 -3.41 15.90
N GLU A 98 16.14 -2.15 15.70
CA GLU A 98 15.16 -1.07 15.78
C GLU A 98 14.20 -1.11 14.57
N PHE A 99 12.90 -0.84 14.80
CA PHE A 99 11.87 -0.82 13.75
C PHE A 99 12.23 0.15 12.61
N ARG A 100 12.86 1.28 12.92
CA ARG A 100 13.35 2.25 11.94
C ARG A 100 14.26 1.64 10.88
N THR A 101 14.94 0.55 11.15
CA THR A 101 15.81 -0.13 10.19
C THR A 101 15.05 -0.75 9.00
N LEU A 102 13.72 -0.86 9.11
CA LEU A 102 12.85 -1.20 7.98
C LEU A 102 12.68 -0.02 7.01
N VAL A 103 12.74 1.20 7.53
CA VAL A 103 12.50 2.43 6.76
C VAL A 103 13.76 2.94 6.08
N THR A 104 14.83 3.12 6.87
CA THR A 104 16.03 3.84 6.40
C THR A 104 17.32 3.28 7.01
N PRO A 105 18.43 3.29 6.27
CA PRO A 105 19.74 3.03 6.82
C PRO A 105 20.26 4.16 7.70
N SER A 106 19.70 5.36 7.63
CA SER A 106 20.12 6.54 8.37
C SER A 106 19.72 6.47 9.84
N SER A 107 20.32 7.32 10.69
CA SER A 107 19.98 7.43 12.12
C SER A 107 18.60 8.07 12.35
N ARG A 108 18.06 8.78 11.36
CA ARG A 108 16.76 9.45 11.41
C ARG A 108 16.02 9.25 10.09
N VAL A 109 14.69 9.23 10.15
CA VAL A 109 13.80 9.23 8.98
C VAL A 109 13.87 10.62 8.33
N ASP A 110 14.01 10.65 7.02
CA ASP A 110 13.98 11.89 6.24
C ASP A 110 12.53 12.22 5.83
N TRP A 111 11.88 13.00 6.69
CA TRP A 111 10.52 13.47 6.45
C TRP A 111 10.39 14.31 5.18
N SER A 112 11.47 14.99 4.76
CA SER A 112 11.42 15.80 3.52
C SER A 112 11.18 14.95 2.29
N LYS A 113 11.74 13.72 2.26
CA LYS A 113 11.48 12.75 1.19
C LYS A 113 10.04 12.22 1.22
N ILE A 114 9.50 11.94 2.42
CA ILE A 114 8.09 11.51 2.55
C ILE A 114 7.16 12.60 2.03
N PHE A 115 7.32 13.84 2.48
CA PHE A 115 6.49 14.95 2.03
C PHE A 115 6.69 15.30 0.54
N PHE A 116 7.91 15.18 0.02
CA PHE A 116 8.16 15.33 -1.40
C PHE A 116 7.46 14.21 -2.19
N GLY A 117 7.60 12.95 -1.77
CA GLY A 117 6.92 11.81 -2.37
C GLY A 117 5.42 12.02 -2.41
N PHE A 118 4.82 12.38 -1.29
CA PHE A 118 3.38 12.65 -1.18
C PHE A 118 2.96 13.83 -2.08
N GLY A 119 3.57 14.99 -1.92
CA GLY A 119 3.12 16.21 -2.60
C GLY A 119 3.35 16.16 -4.11
N PHE A 120 4.51 15.67 -4.56
CA PHE A 120 4.79 15.60 -5.99
C PHE A 120 3.94 14.52 -6.68
N TRP A 121 3.75 13.35 -6.04
CA TRP A 121 2.85 12.33 -6.57
C TRP A 121 1.40 12.79 -6.64
N LEU A 122 0.91 13.46 -5.58
CA LEU A 122 -0.43 14.05 -5.56
C LEU A 122 -0.63 15.03 -6.73
N VAL A 123 0.34 15.91 -6.99
CA VAL A 123 0.27 16.84 -8.13
C VAL A 123 0.21 16.08 -9.46
N LEU A 124 1.05 15.06 -9.66
CA LEU A 124 1.01 14.24 -10.88
C LEU A 124 -0.32 13.51 -11.06
N SER A 125 -0.86 12.95 -9.97
CA SER A 125 -2.17 12.28 -9.98
C SER A 125 -3.30 13.24 -10.33
N LEU A 126 -3.33 14.43 -9.71
CA LEU A 126 -4.35 15.43 -10.00
C LEU A 126 -4.24 16.00 -11.42
N ILE A 127 -3.03 16.13 -11.98
CA ILE A 127 -2.84 16.51 -13.39
C ILE A 127 -3.39 15.42 -14.31
N LEU A 128 -3.10 14.14 -13.99
CA LEU A 128 -3.64 13.02 -14.78
C LEU A 128 -5.16 13.02 -14.77
N GLU A 129 -5.77 13.14 -13.58
CA GLU A 129 -7.24 13.21 -13.42
C GLU A 129 -7.84 14.41 -14.15
N ALA A 130 -7.20 15.58 -14.08
CA ALA A 130 -7.65 16.77 -14.81
C ALA A 130 -7.61 16.56 -16.33
N VAL A 131 -6.61 15.84 -16.84
CA VAL A 131 -6.53 15.48 -18.26
C VAL A 131 -7.67 14.52 -18.63
N VAL A 132 -7.90 13.45 -17.86
CA VAL A 132 -8.99 12.49 -18.11
C VAL A 132 -10.36 13.20 -18.04
N TYR A 133 -10.58 14.03 -17.02
CA TYR A 133 -11.77 14.87 -16.89
C TYR A 133 -11.99 15.77 -18.14
N GLY A 134 -10.92 16.35 -18.69
CA GLY A 134 -11.01 17.19 -19.89
C GLY A 134 -11.49 16.45 -21.15
N PHE A 135 -11.30 15.12 -21.21
CA PHE A 135 -11.78 14.29 -22.33
C PHE A 135 -13.18 13.72 -22.12
N SER A 136 -13.60 13.51 -20.88
CA SER A 136 -14.89 12.86 -20.55
C SER A 136 -15.49 13.47 -19.26
N PRO A 137 -15.84 14.76 -19.25
CA PRO A 137 -16.37 15.43 -18.06
C PRO A 137 -17.71 14.86 -17.62
N GLU A 138 -18.50 14.31 -18.55
CA GLU A 138 -19.79 13.66 -18.30
C GLU A 138 -19.67 12.40 -17.44
N ASN A 139 -18.47 11.80 -17.37
CA ASN A 139 -18.21 10.63 -16.56
C ASN A 139 -18.00 10.94 -15.07
N TYR A 140 -17.98 12.21 -14.68
CA TYR A 140 -17.69 12.64 -13.31
C TYR A 140 -18.89 13.32 -12.66
N SER A 141 -19.24 12.85 -11.47
CA SER A 141 -20.26 13.46 -10.61
C SER A 141 -19.59 14.22 -9.47
N PHE A 142 -19.87 15.52 -9.34
CA PHE A 142 -19.38 16.33 -8.22
C PHE A 142 -20.26 16.15 -6.98
N GLN A 143 -19.69 15.73 -5.83
CA GLN A 143 -20.45 15.29 -4.65
C GLN A 143 -20.08 16.03 -3.35
N PHE A 144 -19.66 17.28 -3.44
CA PHE A 144 -19.17 18.01 -2.27
C PHE A 144 -20.27 18.34 -1.25
N GLN A 145 -20.07 17.88 -0.02
CA GLN A 145 -20.85 18.25 1.17
C GLN A 145 -19.90 18.51 2.36
N TRP A 146 -19.98 19.68 2.98
CA TRP A 146 -19.06 20.07 4.06
C TRP A 146 -19.04 19.09 5.24
N ASN A 147 -20.20 18.59 5.64
CA ASN A 147 -20.39 17.71 6.79
C ASN A 147 -19.79 16.30 6.59
N THR A 148 -19.64 15.82 5.36
CA THR A 148 -19.01 14.53 5.05
C THR A 148 -17.57 14.71 4.59
N PHE A 149 -17.28 15.74 3.80
CA PHE A 149 -15.96 15.96 3.21
C PHE A 149 -14.89 16.35 4.24
N ILE A 150 -15.19 17.23 5.20
CA ILE A 150 -14.20 17.64 6.21
C ILE A 150 -13.79 16.46 7.11
N PRO A 151 -14.71 15.64 7.66
CA PRO A 151 -14.33 14.41 8.34
C PRO A 151 -13.53 13.45 7.46
N LEU A 152 -13.93 13.23 6.20
CA LEU A 152 -13.21 12.40 5.26
C LEU A 152 -11.75 12.86 5.07
N LEU A 153 -11.56 14.16 4.84
CA LEU A 153 -10.23 14.76 4.68
C LEU A 153 -9.35 14.50 5.91
N LEU A 154 -9.88 14.73 7.12
CA LEU A 154 -9.15 14.52 8.36
C LEU A 154 -8.84 13.02 8.57
N LEU A 155 -9.83 12.15 8.41
CA LEU A 155 -9.62 10.70 8.53
C LEU A 155 -8.57 10.21 7.54
N SER A 156 -8.63 10.67 6.29
CA SER A 156 -7.66 10.30 5.25
C SER A 156 -6.24 10.77 5.57
N LEU A 157 -6.08 11.99 6.12
CA LEU A 157 -4.77 12.51 6.51
C LEU A 157 -4.11 11.73 7.65
N PHE A 158 -4.90 11.11 8.55
CA PHE A 158 -4.35 10.39 9.70
C PHE A 158 -4.34 8.86 9.51
N LEU A 159 -5.39 8.28 8.94
CA LEU A 159 -5.54 6.82 8.88
C LEU A 159 -4.90 6.21 7.62
N LEU A 160 -4.97 6.87 6.45
CA LEU A 160 -4.33 6.34 5.25
C LEU A 160 -2.81 6.21 5.38
N PRO A 161 -2.08 7.19 5.96
CA PRO A 161 -0.65 6.99 6.20
C PRO A 161 -0.32 5.79 7.10
N VAL A 162 -1.19 5.45 8.05
CA VAL A 162 -0.99 4.24 8.87
C VAL A 162 -1.22 2.98 8.04
N GLN A 163 -2.29 2.92 7.27
CA GLN A 163 -2.60 1.80 6.39
C GLN A 163 -1.46 1.58 5.39
N THR A 164 -1.14 2.58 4.57
CA THR A 164 -0.13 2.46 3.52
C THR A 164 1.27 2.22 4.08
N SER A 165 1.62 2.86 5.21
CA SER A 165 2.91 2.60 5.86
C SER A 165 3.01 1.17 6.40
N THR A 166 1.93 0.60 6.94
CA THR A 166 1.92 -0.79 7.40
C THR A 166 2.25 -1.75 6.26
N GLU A 167 1.66 -1.51 5.09
CA GLU A 167 1.94 -2.31 3.89
C GLU A 167 3.38 -2.12 3.40
N GLU A 168 3.88 -0.88 3.33
CA GLU A 168 5.26 -0.62 2.90
C GLU A 168 6.29 -1.21 3.88
N PHE A 169 6.06 -1.07 5.19
CA PHE A 169 6.93 -1.70 6.20
C PHE A 169 6.94 -3.21 6.06
N PHE A 170 5.79 -3.82 5.75
CA PHE A 170 5.68 -5.27 5.61
C PHE A 170 6.32 -5.76 4.30
N PHE A 171 5.89 -5.23 3.14
CA PHE A 171 6.36 -5.73 1.84
C PHE A 171 7.77 -5.26 1.50
N ARG A 172 8.04 -3.96 1.58
CA ARG A 172 9.34 -3.38 1.15
C ARG A 172 10.34 -3.34 2.30
N GLY A 173 9.90 -3.00 3.51
CA GLY A 173 10.76 -2.97 4.67
C GLY A 173 11.16 -4.36 5.17
N TYR A 174 10.21 -5.25 5.35
CA TYR A 174 10.39 -6.53 6.03
C TYR A 174 10.66 -7.68 5.07
N LEU A 175 9.71 -8.00 4.22
CA LEU A 175 9.82 -9.15 3.32
C LEU A 175 10.95 -8.96 2.30
N MET A 176 11.05 -7.79 1.67
CA MET A 176 12.10 -7.53 0.67
C MET A 176 13.49 -7.59 1.30
N GLN A 177 13.70 -7.03 2.51
CA GLN A 177 14.95 -7.16 3.24
C GLN A 177 15.23 -8.64 3.62
N GLY A 178 14.23 -9.37 4.09
CA GLY A 178 14.37 -10.78 4.48
C GLY A 178 14.74 -11.68 3.31
N ILE A 179 14.00 -11.57 2.20
CA ILE A 179 14.26 -12.34 0.97
C ILE A 179 15.64 -12.00 0.40
N GLY A 180 15.99 -10.69 0.35
CA GLY A 180 17.29 -10.26 -0.17
C GLY A 180 18.48 -10.78 0.64
N ASN A 181 18.29 -11.05 1.94
CA ASN A 181 19.32 -11.62 2.82
C ASN A 181 19.23 -13.16 2.98
N SER A 182 18.37 -13.82 2.20
CA SER A 182 18.18 -15.28 2.28
C SER A 182 19.47 -16.04 1.92
N SER A 183 19.93 -16.87 2.85
CA SER A 183 21.06 -17.79 2.63
C SER A 183 20.75 -18.82 1.54
N ILE A 184 19.48 -19.20 1.37
CA ILE A 184 19.02 -20.13 0.33
C ILE A 184 19.23 -19.49 -1.05
N LEU A 185 18.76 -18.25 -1.26
CA LEU A 185 18.94 -17.55 -2.53
C LEU A 185 20.41 -17.29 -2.84
N ARG A 186 21.21 -16.97 -1.82
CA ARG A 186 22.65 -16.78 -1.97
C ARG A 186 23.35 -18.06 -2.43
N LYS A 187 23.07 -19.20 -1.79
CA LYS A 187 23.63 -20.51 -2.18
C LYS A 187 23.20 -20.93 -3.58
N ALA A 188 22.00 -20.56 -4.01
CA ALA A 188 21.49 -20.79 -5.36
C ALA A 188 22.05 -19.80 -6.40
N GLY A 189 22.88 -18.81 -6.03
CA GLY A 189 23.36 -17.76 -6.93
C GLY A 189 22.31 -16.71 -7.32
N LEU A 190 21.14 -16.72 -6.68
CA LEU A 190 19.98 -15.87 -6.96
C LEU A 190 19.90 -14.65 -6.02
N ASN A 191 21.02 -14.16 -5.49
CA ASN A 191 21.06 -13.02 -4.58
C ASN A 191 21.12 -11.66 -5.29
N LEU A 192 20.39 -11.51 -6.39
CA LEU A 192 20.22 -10.24 -7.11
C LEU A 192 19.11 -9.40 -6.47
N LYS A 193 19.27 -8.08 -6.41
CA LYS A 193 18.27 -7.14 -5.84
C LYS A 193 16.92 -7.19 -6.55
N CYS A 194 16.90 -7.51 -7.84
CA CYS A 194 15.65 -7.68 -8.59
C CYS A 194 14.81 -8.89 -8.11
N ILE A 195 15.41 -9.91 -7.51
CA ILE A 195 14.66 -11.09 -7.04
C ILE A 195 13.71 -10.74 -5.89
N PRO A 196 14.17 -10.16 -4.75
CA PRO A 196 13.25 -9.73 -3.71
C PRO A 196 12.27 -8.65 -4.19
N LEU A 197 12.68 -7.76 -5.10
CA LEU A 197 11.79 -6.78 -5.72
C LEU A 197 10.61 -7.45 -6.44
N ILE A 198 10.89 -8.38 -7.35
CA ILE A 198 9.85 -9.08 -8.13
C ILE A 198 8.95 -9.91 -7.20
N LEU A 199 9.55 -10.70 -6.29
CA LEU A 199 8.78 -11.57 -5.41
C LEU A 199 7.84 -10.78 -4.51
N THR A 200 8.30 -9.68 -3.89
CA THR A 200 7.43 -8.87 -3.03
C THR A 200 6.38 -8.09 -3.80
N SER A 201 6.65 -7.74 -5.07
CA SER A 201 5.64 -7.11 -5.94
C SER A 201 4.56 -8.09 -6.38
N LEU A 202 4.92 -9.34 -6.68
CA LEU A 202 3.96 -10.41 -6.95
C LEU A 202 3.12 -10.74 -5.70
N MET A 203 3.74 -10.79 -4.52
CA MET A 203 3.01 -10.98 -3.26
C MET A 203 2.06 -9.81 -2.99
N PHE A 204 2.46 -8.58 -3.29
CA PHE A 204 1.61 -7.40 -3.17
C PHE A 204 0.38 -7.50 -4.08
N GLY A 205 0.56 -7.85 -5.36
CA GLY A 205 -0.56 -8.12 -6.26
C GLY A 205 -1.46 -9.25 -5.76
N PHE A 206 -0.85 -10.35 -5.26
CA PHE A 206 -1.61 -11.51 -4.78
C PHE A 206 -2.53 -11.19 -3.60
N VAL A 207 -2.08 -10.42 -2.60
CA VAL A 207 -2.95 -10.06 -1.46
C VAL A 207 -4.11 -9.15 -1.86
N HIS A 208 -3.99 -8.40 -2.96
CA HIS A 208 -5.06 -7.59 -3.54
C HIS A 208 -6.02 -8.38 -4.45
N SER A 209 -5.78 -9.68 -4.66
CA SER A 209 -6.64 -10.52 -5.52
C SER A 209 -8.09 -10.64 -5.04
N MET A 210 -8.34 -10.35 -3.76
CA MET A 210 -9.68 -10.40 -3.16
C MET A 210 -10.34 -9.02 -3.07
N ASN A 211 -9.70 -7.97 -3.59
CA ASN A 211 -10.30 -6.64 -3.62
C ASN A 211 -11.50 -6.59 -4.58
N PRO A 212 -12.54 -5.79 -4.28
CA PRO A 212 -13.71 -5.62 -5.14
C PRO A 212 -13.36 -5.26 -6.59
N GLU A 213 -12.36 -4.40 -6.80
CA GLU A 213 -11.90 -4.00 -8.14
C GLU A 213 -11.51 -5.17 -9.04
N VAL A 214 -11.01 -6.26 -8.44
CA VAL A 214 -10.63 -7.47 -9.21
C VAL A 214 -11.86 -8.18 -9.77
N THR A 215 -12.95 -8.17 -9.01
CA THR A 215 -14.23 -8.74 -9.45
C THR A 215 -14.90 -7.84 -10.48
N GLU A 216 -14.88 -6.53 -10.27
CA GLU A 216 -15.56 -5.54 -11.11
C GLU A 216 -14.83 -5.34 -12.45
N PHE A 217 -13.51 -5.12 -12.43
CA PHE A 217 -12.74 -4.74 -13.61
C PHE A 217 -11.93 -5.87 -14.24
N GLY A 218 -11.95 -7.06 -13.65
CA GLY A 218 -11.29 -8.25 -14.15
C GLY A 218 -9.88 -8.51 -13.56
N TYR A 219 -9.65 -9.79 -13.24
CA TYR A 219 -8.45 -10.26 -12.56
C TYR A 219 -7.15 -9.86 -13.28
N GLY A 220 -7.06 -10.05 -14.60
CA GLY A 220 -5.81 -9.86 -15.35
C GLY A 220 -5.30 -8.43 -15.30
N VAL A 221 -6.14 -7.46 -15.60
CA VAL A 221 -5.74 -6.03 -15.65
C VAL A 221 -5.46 -5.50 -14.26
N MET A 222 -6.26 -5.87 -13.25
CA MET A 222 -6.05 -5.43 -11.88
C MET A 222 -4.78 -6.04 -11.27
N GLN A 223 -4.44 -7.30 -11.59
CA GLN A 223 -3.16 -7.87 -11.18
C GLN A 223 -1.97 -7.15 -11.83
N ILE A 224 -2.07 -6.76 -13.10
CA ILE A 224 -1.04 -5.94 -13.75
C ILE A 224 -0.89 -4.60 -13.02
N TYR A 225 -1.99 -3.95 -12.65
CA TYR A 225 -1.97 -2.70 -11.88
C TYR A 225 -1.28 -2.87 -10.53
N TYR A 226 -1.73 -3.82 -9.68
CA TYR A 226 -1.18 -4.02 -8.34
C TYR A 226 0.28 -4.49 -8.35
N VAL A 227 0.65 -5.39 -9.26
CA VAL A 227 2.06 -5.82 -9.42
C VAL A 227 2.92 -4.64 -9.89
N SER A 228 2.42 -3.81 -10.81
CA SER A 228 3.13 -2.61 -11.28
C SER A 228 3.32 -1.59 -10.14
N ALA A 229 2.29 -1.37 -9.30
CA ALA A 229 2.40 -0.55 -8.11
C ALA A 229 3.46 -1.11 -7.15
N GLY A 230 3.44 -2.44 -6.94
CA GLY A 230 4.45 -3.16 -6.20
C GLY A 230 5.87 -2.92 -6.70
N LEU A 231 6.07 -3.02 -8.02
CA LEU A 231 7.36 -2.80 -8.67
C LEU A 231 7.83 -1.35 -8.53
N VAL A 232 6.96 -0.39 -8.79
CA VAL A 232 7.31 1.04 -8.74
C VAL A 232 7.76 1.45 -7.33
N LEU A 233 7.00 1.09 -6.29
CA LEU A 233 7.35 1.38 -4.89
C LEU A 233 8.63 0.66 -4.46
N GLY A 234 8.83 -0.59 -4.91
CA GLY A 234 10.05 -1.33 -4.65
C GLY A 234 11.28 -0.78 -5.39
N VAL A 235 11.12 -0.32 -6.64
CA VAL A 235 12.19 0.38 -7.38
C VAL A 235 12.60 1.67 -6.66
N MET A 236 11.63 2.49 -6.23
CA MET A 236 11.91 3.69 -5.42
C MET A 236 12.75 3.33 -4.18
N THR A 237 12.32 2.32 -3.44
CA THR A 237 13.01 1.84 -2.23
C THR A 237 14.45 1.42 -2.51
N LEU A 238 14.68 0.65 -3.57
CA LEU A 238 16.02 0.15 -3.90
C LEU A 238 16.93 1.22 -4.49
N MET A 239 16.37 2.14 -5.29
CA MET A 239 17.15 3.22 -5.87
C MET A 239 17.54 4.27 -4.83
N ASP A 240 16.64 4.57 -3.89
CA ASP A 240 16.85 5.55 -2.83
C ASP A 240 17.57 4.95 -1.59
N ASP A 241 17.73 3.63 -1.53
CA ASP A 241 18.18 2.87 -0.34
C ASP A 241 17.32 3.11 0.92
N SER A 242 16.07 3.55 0.76
CA SER A 242 15.13 3.86 1.85
C SER A 242 13.68 3.76 1.41
N LEU A 243 12.75 3.66 2.36
CA LEU A 243 11.31 3.59 2.13
C LEU A 243 10.64 4.97 2.02
N GLU A 244 11.33 6.04 2.36
CA GLU A 244 10.73 7.35 2.62
C GLU A 244 9.92 7.86 1.42
N LEU A 245 10.45 7.76 0.19
CA LEU A 245 9.71 8.14 -1.03
C LEU A 245 8.49 7.24 -1.27
N ALA A 246 8.65 5.93 -1.10
CA ALA A 246 7.57 4.97 -1.30
C ALA A 246 6.42 5.19 -0.31
N LEU A 247 6.71 5.51 0.96
CA LEU A 247 5.72 5.87 1.98
C LEU A 247 4.88 7.08 1.54
N GLY A 248 5.53 8.13 1.04
CA GLY A 248 4.85 9.33 0.55
C GLY A 248 3.98 9.06 -0.67
N VAL A 249 4.53 8.34 -1.66
CA VAL A 249 3.83 8.00 -2.91
C VAL A 249 2.61 7.14 -2.65
N HIS A 250 2.74 6.07 -1.85
CA HIS A 250 1.62 5.18 -1.56
C HIS A 250 0.51 5.91 -0.80
N ALA A 251 0.87 6.73 0.20
CA ALA A 251 -0.11 7.55 0.91
C ALA A 251 -0.84 8.52 -0.03
N ALA A 252 -0.13 9.16 -0.97
CA ALA A 252 -0.75 10.06 -1.95
C ALA A 252 -1.66 9.34 -2.94
N THR A 253 -1.31 8.12 -3.37
CA THR A 253 -2.14 7.30 -4.25
C THR A 253 -3.50 7.03 -3.61
N ASN A 254 -3.50 6.48 -2.38
CA ASN A 254 -4.74 6.15 -1.68
C ASN A 254 -5.50 7.42 -1.26
N PHE A 255 -4.79 8.50 -0.92
CA PHE A 255 -5.41 9.78 -0.60
C PHE A 255 -6.12 10.39 -1.82
N THR A 256 -5.54 10.30 -3.01
CA THR A 256 -6.18 10.78 -4.25
C THR A 256 -7.49 10.05 -4.51
N GLY A 257 -7.50 8.73 -4.43
CA GLY A 257 -8.70 7.90 -4.60
C GLY A 257 -9.76 8.19 -3.53
N ALA A 258 -9.36 8.24 -2.27
CA ALA A 258 -10.31 8.41 -1.18
C ALA A 258 -10.90 9.83 -1.08
N VAL A 259 -10.16 10.87 -1.45
CA VAL A 259 -10.57 12.26 -1.21
C VAL A 259 -11.01 12.98 -2.48
N PHE A 260 -10.31 12.78 -3.59
CA PHE A 260 -10.55 13.57 -4.80
C PHE A 260 -11.41 12.84 -5.82
N VAL A 261 -11.03 11.63 -6.25
CA VAL A 261 -11.75 10.93 -7.32
C VAL A 261 -11.90 9.45 -6.93
N GLY A 262 -13.11 9.11 -6.47
CA GLY A 262 -13.51 7.73 -6.19
C GLY A 262 -14.23 7.10 -7.38
N TYR A 263 -14.47 5.79 -7.31
CA TYR A 263 -15.26 5.03 -8.29
C TYR A 263 -16.03 3.91 -7.59
N GLU A 264 -17.11 3.45 -8.24
CA GLU A 264 -17.87 2.30 -7.75
C GLU A 264 -17.05 1.01 -7.85
N GLY A 265 -17.23 0.11 -6.88
CA GLY A 265 -16.43 -1.11 -6.77
C GLY A 265 -15.01 -0.90 -6.22
N ALA A 266 -14.67 0.31 -5.72
CA ALA A 266 -13.39 0.55 -5.06
C ALA A 266 -13.35 -0.13 -3.68
N ALA A 267 -12.21 -0.76 -3.33
CA ALA A 267 -12.00 -1.31 -1.98
C ALA A 267 -12.08 -0.26 -0.88
N ILE A 268 -11.78 0.98 -1.21
CA ILE A 268 -11.93 2.16 -0.35
C ILE A 268 -12.99 3.07 -0.97
N ARG A 269 -14.27 2.74 -0.73
CA ARG A 269 -15.40 3.57 -1.14
C ARG A 269 -15.63 4.69 -0.13
N THR A 270 -15.68 5.95 -0.60
CA THR A 270 -15.85 7.16 0.21
C THR A 270 -16.71 8.18 -0.50
N ASP A 271 -17.16 9.21 0.23
CA ASP A 271 -17.80 10.41 -0.35
C ASP A 271 -16.74 11.37 -0.89
N SER A 272 -15.93 10.88 -1.87
CA SER A 272 -14.90 11.66 -2.54
C SER A 272 -15.48 12.89 -3.25
N LEU A 273 -14.63 13.86 -3.57
CA LEU A 273 -15.07 15.12 -4.21
C LEU A 273 -15.74 14.88 -5.57
N PHE A 274 -15.22 13.94 -6.33
CA PHE A 274 -15.78 13.45 -7.59
C PHE A 274 -15.96 11.94 -7.53
N LEU A 275 -17.06 11.44 -8.08
CA LEU A 275 -17.29 10.02 -8.33
C LEU A 275 -17.23 9.77 -9.84
N THR A 276 -16.38 8.85 -10.27
CA THR A 276 -16.33 8.39 -11.66
C THR A 276 -17.38 7.29 -11.85
N GLN A 277 -18.23 7.45 -12.87
CA GLN A 277 -19.32 6.50 -13.19
C GLN A 277 -18.81 5.28 -13.94
N GLU A 278 -17.85 5.49 -14.86
CA GLU A 278 -17.22 4.41 -15.61
C GLU A 278 -15.70 4.51 -15.49
N LEU A 279 -15.06 3.47 -14.99
CA LEU A 279 -13.61 3.36 -14.89
C LEU A 279 -13.09 2.41 -15.99
N ASP A 280 -12.20 2.92 -16.85
CA ASP A 280 -11.41 2.06 -17.74
C ASP A 280 -10.14 1.60 -17.02
N PRO A 281 -10.03 0.33 -16.59
CA PRO A 281 -8.89 -0.15 -15.82
C PRO A 281 -7.59 -0.21 -16.63
N VAL A 282 -7.68 -0.28 -17.97
CA VAL A 282 -6.49 -0.24 -18.84
C VAL A 282 -5.96 1.19 -18.89
N LEU A 283 -6.84 2.18 -19.09
CA LEU A 283 -6.46 3.59 -19.09
C LEU A 283 -5.91 4.02 -17.73
N MET A 284 -6.54 3.59 -16.63
CA MET A 284 -6.05 3.80 -15.26
C MET A 284 -4.62 3.23 -15.09
N THR A 285 -4.39 1.98 -15.54
CA THR A 285 -3.08 1.33 -15.43
C THR A 285 -2.03 2.06 -16.28
N LEU A 286 -2.37 2.45 -17.50
CA LEU A 286 -1.47 3.22 -18.37
C LEU A 286 -1.12 4.59 -17.77
N GLY A 287 -2.12 5.30 -17.25
CA GLY A 287 -1.93 6.57 -16.54
C GLY A 287 -1.00 6.42 -15.35
N PHE A 288 -1.22 5.40 -14.52
CA PHE A 288 -0.36 5.06 -13.40
C PHE A 288 1.10 4.82 -13.85
N VAL A 289 1.32 4.07 -14.93
CA VAL A 289 2.66 3.81 -15.45
C VAL A 289 3.32 5.11 -15.94
N ILE A 290 2.59 5.98 -16.64
CA ILE A 290 3.12 7.27 -17.15
C ILE A 290 3.57 8.16 -15.99
N ILE A 291 2.72 8.36 -14.97
CA ILE A 291 3.11 9.20 -13.83
C ILE A 291 4.24 8.55 -13.02
N SER A 292 4.28 7.22 -12.93
CA SER A 292 5.36 6.47 -12.26
C SER A 292 6.71 6.69 -12.93
N LEU A 293 6.76 6.57 -14.27
CA LEU A 293 7.99 6.82 -15.03
C LEU A 293 8.45 8.26 -14.87
N THR A 294 7.51 9.21 -14.92
CA THR A 294 7.80 10.64 -14.71
C THR A 294 8.38 10.87 -13.32
N PHE A 295 7.74 10.30 -12.28
CA PHE A 295 8.19 10.41 -10.90
C PHE A 295 9.60 9.81 -10.71
N LEU A 296 9.83 8.59 -11.20
CA LEU A 296 11.13 7.92 -11.11
C LEU A 296 12.25 8.71 -11.80
N LEU A 297 11.97 9.31 -12.94
CA LEU A 297 12.93 10.16 -13.66
C LEU A 297 13.27 11.42 -12.85
N VAL A 298 12.26 12.12 -12.31
CA VAL A 298 12.48 13.30 -11.46
C VAL A 298 13.28 12.92 -10.21
N CYS A 299 12.92 11.84 -9.54
CA CYS A 299 13.66 11.36 -8.36
C CYS A 299 15.11 11.01 -8.68
N LYS A 300 15.36 10.37 -9.83
CA LYS A 300 16.73 10.05 -10.27
C LYS A 300 17.61 11.30 -10.31
N TYR A 301 17.11 12.40 -10.85
CA TYR A 301 17.88 13.66 -10.92
C TYR A 301 17.88 14.39 -9.56
N ARG A 302 16.75 14.45 -8.88
CA ARG A 302 16.61 15.20 -7.62
C ARG A 302 17.42 14.61 -6.47
N PHE A 303 17.51 13.27 -6.40
CA PHE A 303 18.19 12.54 -5.33
C PHE A 303 19.50 11.88 -5.79
N ASN A 304 19.99 12.24 -6.98
CA ASN A 304 21.24 11.73 -7.56
C ASN A 304 21.32 10.19 -7.58
N TRP A 305 20.22 9.54 -7.95
CA TRP A 305 20.25 8.10 -8.10
C TRP A 305 21.20 7.70 -9.22
N GLY A 306 21.97 6.65 -8.96
CA GLY A 306 22.84 6.06 -9.98
C GLY A 306 22.05 5.38 -11.11
N SER A 307 22.73 4.50 -11.85
CA SER A 307 22.09 3.70 -12.89
C SER A 307 21.05 2.74 -12.31
N PHE A 308 19.92 2.57 -13.02
CA PHE A 308 18.94 1.51 -12.71
C PHE A 308 19.54 0.10 -12.83
N GLY A 309 20.71 -0.06 -13.46
CA GLY A 309 21.50 -1.29 -13.40
C GLY A 309 21.82 -1.77 -11.98
N LYS A 310 21.77 -0.86 -10.97
CA LYS A 310 21.85 -1.21 -9.53
C LYS A 310 20.83 -2.28 -9.12
N LEU A 311 19.66 -2.32 -9.76
CA LEU A 311 18.61 -3.31 -9.46
C LEU A 311 19.03 -4.76 -9.80
N PHE A 312 19.95 -4.93 -10.73
CA PHE A 312 20.50 -6.23 -11.14
C PHE A 312 21.81 -6.58 -10.44
N SER A 313 22.30 -5.69 -9.55
CA SER A 313 23.49 -6.00 -8.75
C SER A 313 23.16 -6.99 -7.63
N ARG A 314 24.20 -7.68 -7.13
CA ARG A 314 24.05 -8.59 -5.99
C ARG A 314 23.76 -7.85 -4.69
N VAL A 315 22.98 -8.49 -3.83
CA VAL A 315 22.87 -8.08 -2.43
C VAL A 315 24.17 -8.43 -1.73
N GLU A 316 24.85 -7.44 -1.16
CA GLU A 316 26.13 -7.61 -0.49
C GLU A 316 25.99 -8.50 0.76
N ALA A 317 26.91 -9.45 0.92
CA ALA A 317 27.00 -10.31 2.09
C ALA A 317 27.61 -9.57 3.29
N ARG A 318 27.42 -10.09 4.51
CA ARG A 318 28.28 -9.72 5.66
C ARG A 318 29.71 -10.18 5.38
N GLU A 319 30.69 -9.44 5.88
CA GLU A 319 32.09 -9.89 5.86
C GLU A 319 32.26 -11.24 6.58
N GLU A 320 31.47 -11.49 7.63
CA GLU A 320 31.46 -12.75 8.40
C GLU A 320 30.92 -13.96 7.61
N ASP A 321 30.11 -13.74 6.58
CA ASP A 321 29.55 -14.81 5.71
C ASP A 321 30.49 -15.15 4.55
N LEU A 322 31.67 -14.50 4.45
CA LEU A 322 32.64 -14.68 3.39
C LEU A 322 33.85 -15.58 3.81
N VAL A 323 33.85 -16.05 5.07
CA VAL A 323 34.92 -16.93 5.63
C VAL A 323 34.48 -18.38 5.67
#